data_fb09a6e81d3e42b68fac103cae9ceafa
#
_entry.id   fb09a6e81d3e42b68fac103cae9ceafa
#
_cell.length_a   1.000
_cell.length_b   1.000
_cell.length_c   1.000
_cell.angle_alpha   90.00
_cell.angle_beta   90.00
_cell.angle_gamma   90.00
#
_symmetry.space_group_name_H-M   'P 1'
#
loop_
_entity.id
_entity.type
_entity.pdbx_description
1 polymer ?
#
loop_
_entity_poly.entity_id
_entity_poly.type
_entity_poly.pdbx_seq_one_letter_code
_entity_poly.pdbx_strand_id
1 'polypeptide(L)'
;MAWFKRGAFGRGPVLKATLVGAALLALAGCADTINPTPLPVLDPPKVLYGAVTDDGFNVAAAPIKQIPPQFLRQVVDTPASIPGDPGTVVVDPADRFLYLILDGGKAMRYGIGVGKEGFAWSGEAQVGDKQHWPKWFPPSDMVDRDPKLKQFAKGEDGGPRNPLGARAMYLWSGNVDTLYRIHGTNDPLSIGKAASSGCVRMLDQDVIDLYDRVPLRTKVIVLGTAGTTPLADIMEQQQDTLPIKARPTAADKIKG
;
A
#
# COMPACT_ATOMS: atom_id res chain seq x y z
N MET A 1 97.53 -7.08 -14.60
CA MET A 1 98.04 -8.42 -15.01
C MET A 1 96.79 -9.29 -15.27
N ALA A 2 96.44 -9.50 -16.52
CA ALA A 2 96.59 -10.69 -17.31
C ALA A 2 95.81 -11.86 -16.67
N TRP A 3 94.90 -12.57 -17.28
CA TRP A 3 94.97 -13.19 -18.59
C TRP A 3 93.57 -13.73 -19.02
N PHE A 4 93.25 -13.67 -20.29
CA PHE A 4 92.34 -14.36 -21.13
C PHE A 4 92.12 -15.88 -20.86
N LYS A 5 90.93 -16.42 -21.07
CA LYS A 5 90.73 -17.52 -22.02
C LYS A 5 89.25 -17.68 -22.51
N ARG A 6 89.13 -17.73 -23.80
CA ARG A 6 87.91 -18.08 -24.60
C ARG A 6 87.63 -19.60 -24.54
N GLY A 7 86.41 -20.01 -24.63
CA GLY A 7 86.00 -21.42 -24.88
C GLY A 7 84.52 -21.53 -25.19
N ALA A 8 84.27 -21.58 -26.41
CA ALA A 8 83.60 -22.56 -27.29
C ALA A 8 82.08 -22.77 -27.14
N PHE A 9 81.44 -22.57 -28.27
CA PHE A 9 80.09 -22.88 -28.72
C PHE A 9 79.53 -24.24 -28.28
N GLY A 10 78.26 -24.23 -27.79
CA GLY A 10 77.41 -25.38 -27.69
C GLY A 10 75.99 -25.02 -28.18
N ARG A 11 75.61 -25.56 -29.34
CA ARG A 11 74.24 -25.46 -29.85
C ARG A 11 73.38 -26.43 -29.09
N GLY A 12 72.39 -25.94 -28.36
CA GLY A 12 71.30 -26.73 -27.74
C GLY A 12 69.99 -26.51 -28.47
N PRO A 13 69.04 -27.42 -28.37
CA PRO A 13 67.92 -27.56 -29.33
C PRO A 13 66.80 -26.56 -29.11
N VAL A 14 66.18 -26.17 -30.22
CA VAL A 14 65.03 -25.31 -30.34
C VAL A 14 63.83 -25.96 -29.64
N LEU A 15 63.40 -25.41 -28.54
CA LEU A 15 62.16 -25.79 -27.87
C LEU A 15 61.01 -25.01 -28.53
N LYS A 16 60.11 -25.71 -29.17
CA LYS A 16 58.88 -25.15 -29.73
C LYS A 16 57.98 -24.70 -28.59
N ALA A 17 57.85 -23.43 -28.40
CA ALA A 17 56.87 -22.85 -27.49
C ALA A 17 55.46 -22.92 -28.11
N THR A 18 54.63 -23.79 -27.57
CA THR A 18 53.22 -23.87 -27.87
C THR A 18 52.54 -22.71 -27.15
N LEU A 19 52.05 -21.75 -27.90
CA LEU A 19 51.17 -20.69 -27.38
C LEU A 19 49.82 -21.30 -27.02
N VAL A 20 49.58 -21.49 -25.72
CA VAL A 20 48.25 -21.73 -25.16
C VAL A 20 47.54 -20.37 -25.10
N GLY A 21 46.66 -20.13 -26.05
CA GLY A 21 45.78 -18.97 -26.04
C GLY A 21 44.78 -19.10 -24.89
N ALA A 22 44.94 -18.31 -23.84
CA ALA A 22 43.93 -18.13 -22.83
C ALA A 22 42.81 -17.27 -23.41
N ALA A 23 41.72 -17.92 -23.80
CA ALA A 23 40.48 -17.21 -24.13
C ALA A 23 39.89 -16.64 -22.85
N LEU A 24 40.08 -15.35 -22.63
CA LEU A 24 39.33 -14.57 -21.64
C LEU A 24 37.87 -14.44 -22.14
N LEU A 25 36.98 -15.33 -21.64
CA LEU A 25 35.54 -15.13 -21.70
C LEU A 25 35.20 -13.90 -20.85
N ALA A 26 35.05 -12.76 -21.50
CA ALA A 26 34.42 -11.60 -20.92
C ALA A 26 32.94 -11.95 -20.68
N LEU A 27 32.59 -12.29 -19.43
CA LEU A 27 31.19 -12.29 -18.96
C LEU A 27 30.72 -10.82 -18.97
N ALA A 28 30.17 -10.40 -20.11
CA ALA A 28 29.35 -9.20 -20.18
C ALA A 28 28.05 -9.51 -19.39
N GLY A 29 28.09 -9.30 -18.08
CA GLY A 29 26.89 -9.23 -17.26
C GLY A 29 26.04 -8.09 -17.81
N CYS A 30 24.88 -8.42 -18.40
CA CYS A 30 23.82 -7.45 -18.62
C CYS A 30 23.43 -6.93 -17.23
N ALA A 31 24.01 -5.81 -16.82
CA ALA A 31 23.43 -4.99 -15.77
C ALA A 31 22.13 -4.48 -16.40
N ASP A 32 21.00 -5.11 -16.09
CA ASP A 32 19.69 -4.51 -16.29
C ASP A 32 19.73 -3.18 -15.54
N THR A 33 19.95 -2.11 -16.27
CA THR A 33 19.72 -0.76 -15.77
C THR A 33 18.23 -0.66 -15.51
N ILE A 34 17.83 -0.94 -14.27
CA ILE A 34 16.48 -0.66 -13.79
C ILE A 34 16.34 0.85 -13.93
N ASN A 35 15.74 1.30 -15.04
CA ASN A 35 15.33 2.69 -15.16
C ASN A 35 14.28 2.93 -14.07
N PRO A 36 14.55 3.80 -13.08
CA PRO A 36 13.56 4.07 -12.05
C PRO A 36 12.29 4.57 -12.72
N THR A 37 11.16 4.01 -12.31
CA THR A 37 9.85 4.46 -12.77
C THR A 37 9.76 5.98 -12.56
N PRO A 38 9.43 6.78 -13.59
CA PRO A 38 9.31 8.23 -13.40
C PRO A 38 8.31 8.54 -12.30
N LEU A 39 8.67 9.46 -11.41
CA LEU A 39 7.76 9.91 -10.35
C LEU A 39 6.51 10.54 -11.00
N PRO A 40 5.32 10.30 -10.46
CA PRO A 40 4.10 10.90 -10.98
C PRO A 40 4.17 12.42 -10.84
N VAL A 41 3.98 13.13 -11.95
CA VAL A 41 3.75 14.57 -11.95
C VAL A 41 2.30 14.79 -11.58
N LEU A 42 2.05 15.55 -10.52
CA LEU A 42 0.69 15.86 -10.11
C LEU A 42 0.20 17.15 -10.75
N ASP A 43 -1.04 17.11 -11.21
CA ASP A 43 -1.76 18.30 -11.62
C ASP A 43 -2.00 19.27 -10.44
N PRO A 44 -2.25 20.56 -10.71
CA PRO A 44 -2.64 21.49 -9.67
C PRO A 44 -3.86 20.99 -8.87
N PRO A 45 -3.96 21.28 -7.57
CA PRO A 45 -5.05 20.77 -6.72
C PRO A 45 -6.46 21.05 -7.27
N LYS A 46 -6.66 22.18 -7.94
CA LYS A 46 -7.95 22.51 -8.57
C LYS A 46 -8.35 21.49 -9.65
N VAL A 47 -7.40 20.91 -10.39
CA VAL A 47 -7.64 19.89 -11.42
C VAL A 47 -7.83 18.55 -10.76
N LEU A 48 -6.92 18.17 -9.85
CA LEU A 48 -6.97 16.89 -9.14
C LEU A 48 -8.27 16.65 -8.37
N TYR A 49 -8.84 17.72 -7.81
CA TYR A 49 -10.02 17.68 -6.94
C TYR A 49 -11.25 18.33 -7.57
N GLY A 50 -11.23 18.52 -8.88
CA GLY A 50 -12.40 18.94 -9.64
C GLY A 50 -13.52 17.90 -9.62
N ALA A 51 -14.71 18.31 -10.07
CA ALA A 51 -15.79 17.36 -10.29
C ALA A 51 -15.42 16.39 -11.43
N VAL A 52 -15.79 15.12 -11.28
CA VAL A 52 -15.52 14.07 -12.26
C VAL A 52 -16.74 13.15 -12.37
N THR A 53 -16.99 12.62 -13.57
CA THR A 53 -17.95 11.53 -13.77
C THR A 53 -17.18 10.21 -13.73
N ASP A 54 -17.62 9.28 -12.91
CA ASP A 54 -16.99 7.98 -12.68
C ASP A 54 -18.07 6.90 -12.61
N ASP A 55 -18.00 5.90 -13.49
CA ASP A 55 -18.97 4.81 -13.61
C ASP A 55 -20.45 5.25 -13.65
N GLY A 56 -20.71 6.40 -14.29
CA GLY A 56 -22.06 6.97 -14.41
C GLY A 56 -22.51 7.81 -13.20
N PHE A 57 -21.71 7.92 -12.14
CA PHE A 57 -21.95 8.78 -11.00
C PHE A 57 -21.17 10.09 -11.09
N ASN A 58 -21.75 11.16 -10.55
CA ASN A 58 -21.07 12.44 -10.46
C ASN A 58 -20.38 12.57 -9.09
N VAL A 59 -19.06 12.55 -9.09
CA VAL A 59 -18.23 12.91 -7.94
C VAL A 59 -18.13 14.44 -7.92
N ALA A 60 -18.64 15.07 -6.88
CA ALA A 60 -18.55 16.52 -6.72
C ALA A 60 -17.10 16.97 -6.52
N ALA A 61 -16.79 18.23 -6.91
CA ALA A 61 -15.49 18.81 -6.58
C ALA A 61 -15.27 18.82 -5.06
N ALA A 62 -14.10 18.38 -4.62
CA ALA A 62 -13.77 18.38 -3.20
C ALA A 62 -13.65 19.83 -2.69
N PRO A 63 -14.07 20.09 -1.44
CA PRO A 63 -14.05 21.45 -0.85
C PRO A 63 -12.64 21.84 -0.38
N ILE A 64 -11.65 21.85 -1.30
CA ILE A 64 -10.22 22.01 -0.97
C ILE A 64 -9.88 23.28 -0.21
N LYS A 65 -10.73 24.32 -0.29
CA LYS A 65 -10.56 25.55 0.50
C LYS A 65 -10.82 25.37 2.00
N GLN A 66 -11.55 24.28 2.37
CA GLN A 66 -11.91 23.95 3.74
C GLN A 66 -11.06 22.79 4.30
N ILE A 67 -10.25 22.18 3.46
CA ILE A 67 -9.33 21.07 3.84
C ILE A 67 -7.93 21.67 3.95
N PRO A 68 -7.23 21.48 5.10
CA PRO A 68 -5.86 21.98 5.23
C PRO A 68 -4.95 21.40 4.13
N PRO A 69 -4.13 22.22 3.46
CA PRO A 69 -3.37 21.83 2.27
C PRO A 69 -2.48 20.62 2.44
N GLN A 70 -1.99 20.34 3.66
CA GLN A 70 -1.18 19.15 3.94
C GLN A 70 -1.93 17.83 3.73
N PHE A 71 -3.27 17.82 3.80
CA PHE A 71 -4.10 16.64 3.56
C PHE A 71 -4.49 16.44 2.09
N LEU A 72 -4.10 17.34 1.21
CA LEU A 72 -4.23 17.11 -0.23
C LEU A 72 -3.10 16.21 -0.70
N ARG A 73 -3.36 15.39 -1.74
CA ARG A 73 -2.39 14.45 -2.32
C ARG A 73 -1.11 15.13 -2.76
N GLN A 74 0.03 14.58 -2.37
CA GLN A 74 1.36 15.11 -2.67
C GLN A 74 2.36 13.98 -2.86
N VAL A 75 3.34 14.19 -3.74
CA VAL A 75 4.56 13.37 -3.74
C VAL A 75 5.53 13.98 -2.73
N VAL A 76 6.00 13.18 -1.79
CA VAL A 76 6.91 13.59 -0.72
C VAL A 76 8.11 12.66 -0.65
N ASP A 77 9.19 13.10 0.02
CA ASP A 77 10.20 12.15 0.48
C ASP A 77 9.58 11.22 1.52
N THR A 78 9.86 9.92 1.42
CA THR A 78 9.33 8.96 2.40
C THR A 78 9.94 9.26 3.77
N PRO A 79 9.13 9.61 4.79
CA PRO A 79 9.68 9.83 6.12
C PRO A 79 10.35 8.57 6.66
N ALA A 80 11.44 8.71 7.41
CA ALA A 80 12.18 7.57 7.97
C ALA A 80 11.35 6.70 8.92
N SER A 81 10.27 7.24 9.47
CA SER A 81 9.29 6.51 10.32
C SER A 81 8.31 5.66 9.52
N ILE A 82 8.22 5.82 8.21
CA ILE A 82 7.29 5.11 7.34
C ILE A 82 8.01 3.91 6.72
N PRO A 83 7.66 2.68 7.11
CA PRO A 83 8.30 1.45 6.62
C PRO A 83 7.75 1.03 5.25
N GLY A 84 8.42 0.09 4.61
CA GLY A 84 7.92 -0.65 3.45
C GLY A 84 8.73 -0.40 2.18
N ASP A 85 8.66 -1.38 1.29
CA ASP A 85 9.25 -1.33 -0.04
C ASP A 85 8.31 -0.64 -1.03
N PRO A 86 8.79 -0.22 -2.22
CA PRO A 86 7.94 0.32 -3.28
C PRO A 86 6.71 -0.57 -3.56
N GLY A 87 5.56 0.05 -3.72
CA GLY A 87 4.27 -0.64 -3.89
C GLY A 87 3.53 -0.93 -2.56
N THR A 88 4.18 -0.78 -1.39
CA THR A 88 3.50 -0.93 -0.10
C THR A 88 2.61 0.27 0.19
N VAL A 89 1.42 0.01 0.75
CA VAL A 89 0.55 1.03 1.34
C VAL A 89 0.82 1.09 2.85
N VAL A 90 1.10 2.28 3.37
CA VAL A 90 1.29 2.49 4.81
C VAL A 90 0.27 3.49 5.32
N VAL A 91 -0.48 3.11 6.33
CA VAL A 91 -1.44 3.97 7.02
C VAL A 91 -0.81 4.47 8.31
N ASP A 92 -0.75 5.77 8.45
CA ASP A 92 -0.33 6.47 9.68
C ASP A 92 -1.54 7.15 10.30
N PRO A 93 -2.19 6.51 11.29
CA PRO A 93 -3.38 7.06 11.93
C PRO A 93 -3.06 8.27 12.82
N ALA A 94 -1.84 8.37 13.35
CA ALA A 94 -1.43 9.45 14.25
C ALA A 94 -1.42 10.79 13.49
N ASP A 95 -0.75 10.80 12.35
CA ASP A 95 -0.60 11.99 11.51
C ASP A 95 -1.73 12.14 10.48
N ARG A 96 -2.60 11.13 10.37
CA ARG A 96 -3.75 11.09 9.44
C ARG A 96 -3.34 11.14 7.99
N PHE A 97 -2.31 10.35 7.65
CA PHE A 97 -1.83 10.16 6.29
C PHE A 97 -1.86 8.69 5.88
N LEU A 98 -2.04 8.48 4.59
CA LEU A 98 -1.77 7.22 3.91
C LEU A 98 -0.66 7.47 2.91
N TYR A 99 0.31 6.57 2.87
CA TYR A 99 1.44 6.61 1.95
C TYR A 99 1.38 5.40 1.01
N LEU A 100 1.46 5.64 -0.29
CA LEU A 100 1.85 4.62 -1.26
C LEU A 100 3.34 4.82 -1.53
N ILE A 101 4.16 3.84 -1.14
CA ILE A 101 5.60 3.92 -1.30
C ILE A 101 5.95 3.79 -2.78
N LEU A 102 6.78 4.71 -3.27
CA LEU A 102 7.27 4.79 -4.64
C LEU A 102 8.78 4.49 -4.69
N ASP A 103 9.30 4.31 -5.91
CA ASP A 103 10.74 4.20 -6.12
C ASP A 103 11.48 5.49 -5.72
N GLY A 104 12.79 5.37 -5.51
CA GLY A 104 13.67 6.52 -5.25
C GLY A 104 13.45 7.21 -3.91
N GLY A 105 12.95 6.50 -2.90
CA GLY A 105 12.74 7.05 -1.56
C GLY A 105 11.60 8.07 -1.49
N LYS A 106 10.66 8.00 -2.41
CA LYS A 106 9.48 8.86 -2.48
C LYS A 106 8.21 8.11 -2.06
N ALA A 107 7.19 8.85 -1.73
CA ALA A 107 5.85 8.32 -1.50
C ALA A 107 4.77 9.26 -2.04
N MET A 108 3.69 8.68 -2.54
CA MET A 108 2.45 9.42 -2.73
C MET A 108 1.73 9.46 -1.39
N ARG A 109 1.57 10.65 -0.83
CA ARG A 109 0.89 10.88 0.44
C ARG A 109 -0.51 11.41 0.22
N TYR A 110 -1.48 10.79 0.88
CA TYR A 110 -2.90 11.17 0.88
C TYR A 110 -3.33 11.54 2.29
N GLY A 111 -4.18 12.54 2.43
CA GLY A 111 -4.86 12.83 3.69
C GLY A 111 -5.98 11.83 3.93
N ILE A 112 -6.13 11.38 5.16
CA ILE A 112 -7.16 10.43 5.55
C ILE A 112 -7.98 10.91 6.75
N GLY A 113 -9.20 10.36 6.87
CA GLY A 113 -9.96 10.36 8.10
C GLY A 113 -9.88 8.98 8.76
N VAL A 114 -9.82 8.94 10.08
CA VAL A 114 -9.70 7.71 10.87
C VAL A 114 -10.80 7.60 11.93
N GLY A 115 -10.88 6.50 12.65
CA GLY A 115 -11.81 6.29 13.76
C GLY A 115 -11.65 7.31 14.88
N LYS A 116 -12.76 7.62 15.61
CA LYS A 116 -12.77 8.59 16.70
C LYS A 116 -11.84 8.25 17.86
N GLU A 117 -11.59 6.97 18.10
CA GLU A 117 -10.73 6.46 19.19
C GLU A 117 -9.36 5.99 18.65
N GLY A 118 -8.93 6.58 17.52
CA GLY A 118 -7.80 6.09 16.76
C GLY A 118 -8.18 4.84 15.96
N PHE A 119 -7.20 4.26 15.29
CA PHE A 119 -7.39 2.97 14.64
C PHE A 119 -7.46 1.91 15.71
N ALA A 120 -8.53 1.11 15.71
CA ALA A 120 -8.68 0.05 16.67
C ALA A 120 -7.61 -1.06 16.52
N TRP A 121 -6.85 -1.06 15.42
CA TRP A 121 -5.85 -2.08 15.16
C TRP A 121 -4.56 -1.51 14.53
N SER A 122 -3.50 -2.30 14.62
CA SER A 122 -2.22 -2.07 13.95
C SER A 122 -1.64 -3.39 13.46
N GLY A 123 -0.74 -3.35 12.47
CA GLY A 123 -0.10 -4.52 11.92
C GLY A 123 -0.17 -4.59 10.40
N GLU A 124 -0.06 -5.79 9.85
CA GLU A 124 0.00 -6.03 8.42
C GLU A 124 -1.27 -6.71 7.92
N ALA A 125 -1.75 -6.25 6.77
CA ALA A 125 -2.83 -6.82 6.00
C ALA A 125 -2.47 -6.78 4.51
N GLN A 126 -3.36 -7.27 3.66
CA GLN A 126 -3.26 -7.13 2.20
C GLN A 126 -4.60 -6.68 1.62
N VAL A 127 -4.56 -6.06 0.44
CA VAL A 127 -5.76 -5.78 -0.33
C VAL A 127 -6.32 -7.09 -0.88
N GLY A 128 -7.39 -7.60 -0.30
CA GLY A 128 -7.99 -8.89 -0.66
C GLY A 128 -9.11 -8.77 -1.70
N ASP A 129 -9.84 -7.65 -1.70
CA ASP A 129 -10.89 -7.34 -2.66
C ASP A 129 -10.96 -5.84 -2.95
N LYS A 130 -11.51 -5.48 -4.11
CA LYS A 130 -11.61 -4.10 -4.59
C LYS A 130 -12.96 -3.90 -5.27
N GLN A 131 -13.69 -2.86 -4.89
CA GLN A 131 -15.01 -2.58 -5.44
C GLN A 131 -15.16 -1.11 -5.86
N HIS A 132 -15.81 -0.91 -7.01
CA HIS A 132 -16.33 0.36 -7.47
C HIS A 132 -17.70 0.60 -6.88
N TRP A 133 -17.97 1.78 -6.37
CA TRP A 133 -19.27 2.19 -5.84
C TRP A 133 -19.93 1.09 -4.99
N PRO A 134 -19.24 0.64 -3.92
CA PRO A 134 -19.65 -0.54 -3.17
C PRO A 134 -20.99 -0.33 -2.48
N LYS A 135 -21.75 -1.41 -2.32
CA LYS A 135 -22.92 -1.40 -1.46
C LYS A 135 -22.48 -1.34 0.01
N TRP A 136 -23.09 -0.45 0.78
CA TRP A 136 -22.77 -0.28 2.19
C TRP A 136 -23.77 -1.01 3.08
N PHE A 137 -23.24 -1.78 4.01
CA PHE A 137 -24.00 -2.40 5.08
C PHE A 137 -23.51 -1.83 6.41
N PRO A 138 -24.39 -1.17 7.20
CA PRO A 138 -23.98 -0.65 8.49
C PRO A 138 -23.53 -1.80 9.41
N PRO A 139 -22.35 -1.71 10.05
CA PRO A 139 -21.94 -2.65 11.07
C PRO A 139 -22.95 -2.70 12.23
N SER A 140 -23.10 -3.87 12.87
CA SER A 140 -24.07 -4.06 13.97
C SER A 140 -23.88 -3.06 15.12
N ASP A 141 -22.63 -2.84 15.53
CA ASP A 141 -22.26 -1.90 16.57
C ASP A 141 -22.62 -0.44 16.22
N MET A 142 -22.62 -0.12 14.93
CA MET A 142 -23.07 1.19 14.44
C MET A 142 -24.60 1.30 14.49
N VAL A 143 -25.32 0.24 14.17
CA VAL A 143 -26.78 0.17 14.28
C VAL A 143 -27.24 0.26 15.73
N ASP A 144 -26.48 -0.34 16.68
CA ASP A 144 -26.74 -0.27 18.10
C ASP A 144 -26.60 1.14 18.65
N ARG A 145 -25.61 1.90 18.15
CA ARG A 145 -25.40 3.32 18.52
C ARG A 145 -26.40 4.25 17.85
N ASP A 146 -26.83 3.97 16.62
CA ASP A 146 -27.83 4.74 15.89
C ASP A 146 -28.88 3.79 15.26
N PRO A 147 -30.00 3.53 15.96
CA PRO A 147 -31.06 2.66 15.48
C PRO A 147 -31.72 3.10 14.13
N LYS A 148 -31.53 4.36 13.71
CA LYS A 148 -32.03 4.82 12.42
C LYS A 148 -31.34 4.10 11.25
N LEU A 149 -30.12 3.57 11.49
CA LEU A 149 -29.39 2.80 10.49
C LEU A 149 -30.05 1.44 10.15
N LYS A 150 -31.03 0.99 10.93
CA LYS A 150 -31.82 -0.21 10.62
C LYS A 150 -32.52 -0.14 9.26
N GLN A 151 -32.84 1.08 8.78
CA GLN A 151 -33.39 1.26 7.43
C GLN A 151 -32.46 0.73 6.33
N PHE A 152 -31.15 0.70 6.59
CA PHE A 152 -30.12 0.20 5.67
C PHE A 152 -29.77 -1.30 5.92
N ALA A 153 -30.60 -2.06 6.62
CA ALA A 153 -30.34 -3.47 6.90
C ALA A 153 -30.22 -4.33 5.62
N LYS A 154 -30.82 -3.90 4.50
CA LYS A 154 -30.65 -4.51 3.17
C LYS A 154 -29.46 -3.94 2.38
N GLY A 155 -28.69 -3.04 2.98
CA GLY A 155 -27.60 -2.27 2.41
C GLY A 155 -28.09 -1.04 1.64
N GLU A 156 -27.24 0.00 1.63
CA GLU A 156 -27.38 1.19 0.77
C GLU A 156 -26.60 0.95 -0.51
N ASP A 157 -27.26 1.10 -1.66
CA ASP A 157 -26.62 0.93 -2.96
C ASP A 157 -25.52 1.97 -3.18
N GLY A 158 -24.53 1.62 -4.02
CA GLY A 158 -23.44 2.53 -4.37
C GLY A 158 -23.92 3.84 -4.96
N GLY A 159 -23.20 4.91 -4.68
CA GLY A 159 -23.51 6.24 -5.18
C GLY A 159 -22.96 7.36 -4.32
N PRO A 160 -23.08 8.63 -4.75
CA PRO A 160 -22.44 9.78 -4.08
C PRO A 160 -22.92 10.05 -2.64
N ARG A 161 -24.04 9.46 -2.21
CA ARG A 161 -24.55 9.56 -0.83
C ARG A 161 -24.10 8.41 0.07
N ASN A 162 -23.59 7.34 -0.53
CA ASN A 162 -23.13 6.16 0.20
C ASN A 162 -21.88 6.50 1.02
N PRO A 163 -21.80 6.11 2.31
CA PRO A 163 -20.66 6.42 3.18
C PRO A 163 -19.32 5.86 2.71
N LEU A 164 -19.30 4.82 1.86
CA LEU A 164 -18.08 4.23 1.31
C LEU A 164 -17.52 5.00 0.10
N GLY A 165 -18.27 5.95 -0.44
CA GLY A 165 -17.83 6.74 -1.59
C GLY A 165 -17.62 5.93 -2.86
N ALA A 166 -16.72 6.43 -3.72
CA ALA A 166 -16.53 5.90 -5.08
C ALA A 166 -15.82 4.53 -5.13
N ARG A 167 -14.99 4.19 -4.16
CA ARG A 167 -14.17 2.95 -4.13
C ARG A 167 -14.06 2.40 -2.71
N ALA A 168 -13.92 1.08 -2.61
CA ALA A 168 -13.45 0.44 -1.40
C ALA A 168 -12.42 -0.64 -1.71
N MET A 169 -11.35 -0.68 -0.92
CA MET A 169 -10.35 -1.74 -0.86
C MET A 169 -10.51 -2.48 0.46
N TYR A 170 -10.79 -3.77 0.40
CA TYR A 170 -11.07 -4.64 1.54
C TYR A 170 -9.76 -5.23 2.03
N LEU A 171 -9.47 -5.09 3.31
CA LEU A 171 -8.22 -5.56 3.91
C LEU A 171 -8.39 -6.96 4.48
N TRP A 172 -7.48 -7.84 4.11
CA TRP A 172 -7.48 -9.25 4.53
C TRP A 172 -6.20 -9.58 5.28
N SER A 173 -6.34 -10.45 6.30
CA SER A 173 -5.21 -11.10 6.97
C SER A 173 -5.18 -12.56 6.50
N GLY A 174 -4.17 -12.94 5.71
CA GLY A 174 -4.20 -14.20 4.98
C GLY A 174 -5.43 -14.27 4.07
N ASN A 175 -6.30 -15.27 4.31
CA ASN A 175 -7.54 -15.48 3.56
C ASN A 175 -8.79 -15.00 4.30
N VAL A 176 -8.65 -14.25 5.40
CA VAL A 176 -9.76 -13.81 6.23
C VAL A 176 -9.96 -12.32 6.08
N ASP A 177 -11.19 -11.89 5.81
CA ASP A 177 -11.59 -10.49 5.78
C ASP A 177 -11.50 -9.90 7.20
N THR A 178 -10.70 -8.84 7.35
CA THR A 178 -10.50 -8.16 8.63
C THR A 178 -11.67 -7.25 9.03
N LEU A 179 -12.64 -7.06 8.13
CA LEU A 179 -13.72 -6.07 8.22
C LEU A 179 -13.23 -4.62 8.16
N TYR A 180 -11.94 -4.36 7.99
CA TYR A 180 -11.38 -3.03 7.76
C TYR A 180 -11.28 -2.71 6.28
N ARG A 181 -11.45 -1.42 5.96
CA ARG A 181 -11.50 -0.92 4.58
C ARG A 181 -10.70 0.37 4.44
N ILE A 182 -10.12 0.57 3.26
CA ILE A 182 -9.73 1.89 2.76
C ILE A 182 -10.78 2.27 1.73
N HIS A 183 -11.46 3.40 1.93
CA HIS A 183 -12.61 3.74 1.09
C HIS A 183 -12.78 5.25 0.90
N GLY A 184 -13.60 5.67 -0.05
CA GLY A 184 -14.00 7.05 -0.25
C GLY A 184 -14.91 7.60 0.86
N THR A 185 -15.52 8.73 0.64
CA THR A 185 -16.45 9.29 1.64
C THR A 185 -17.45 10.27 1.03
N ASN A 186 -18.68 10.22 1.51
CA ASN A 186 -19.69 11.28 1.29
C ASN A 186 -19.53 12.48 2.24
N ASP A 187 -18.55 12.42 3.17
CA ASP A 187 -18.20 13.51 4.08
C ASP A 187 -16.74 13.95 3.91
N PRO A 188 -16.41 14.75 2.89
CA PRO A 188 -15.04 15.16 2.59
C PRO A 188 -14.39 16.00 3.70
N LEU A 189 -15.18 16.63 4.58
CA LEU A 189 -14.67 17.42 5.69
C LEU A 189 -14.23 16.57 6.89
N SER A 190 -14.41 15.24 6.82
CA SER A 190 -13.86 14.28 7.79
C SER A 190 -12.37 13.99 7.57
N ILE A 191 -11.80 14.40 6.43
CA ILE A 191 -10.36 14.22 6.16
C ILE A 191 -9.53 15.09 7.10
N GLY A 192 -8.46 14.50 7.64
CA GLY A 192 -7.65 15.12 8.69
C GLY A 192 -8.24 15.03 10.09
N LYS A 193 -9.36 14.31 10.28
CA LYS A 193 -10.06 14.19 11.57
C LYS A 193 -10.20 12.73 12.01
N ALA A 194 -10.34 12.51 13.31
CA ALA A 194 -10.76 11.26 13.90
C ALA A 194 -12.31 11.23 13.91
N ALA A 195 -12.93 10.74 12.83
CA ALA A 195 -14.38 10.86 12.62
C ALA A 195 -15.07 9.57 12.13
N SER A 196 -14.33 8.47 11.88
CA SER A 196 -14.89 7.21 11.39
C SER A 196 -15.08 6.18 12.52
N SER A 197 -15.66 5.03 12.18
CA SER A 197 -15.84 3.88 13.09
C SER A 197 -14.74 2.82 12.94
N GLY A 198 -13.52 3.23 12.49
CA GLY A 198 -12.35 2.35 12.38
C GLY A 198 -11.78 2.20 10.97
N CYS A 199 -12.57 2.39 9.90
CA CYS A 199 -12.07 2.36 8.53
C CYS A 199 -11.32 3.64 8.15
N VAL A 200 -10.45 3.53 7.13
CA VAL A 200 -9.69 4.65 6.55
C VAL A 200 -10.55 5.34 5.49
N ARG A 201 -10.89 6.59 5.73
CA ARG A 201 -11.62 7.44 4.77
C ARG A 201 -10.67 8.27 3.93
N MET A 202 -10.97 8.39 2.65
CA MET A 202 -10.24 9.24 1.70
C MET A 202 -11.22 10.13 0.95
N LEU A 203 -10.76 11.25 0.38
CA LEU A 203 -11.53 11.95 -0.64
C LEU A 203 -11.81 11.01 -1.82
N ASP A 204 -12.96 11.15 -2.47
CA ASP A 204 -13.30 10.27 -3.59
C ASP A 204 -12.28 10.36 -4.72
N GLN A 205 -11.76 11.55 -5.03
CA GLN A 205 -10.69 11.73 -6.02
C GLN A 205 -9.39 11.02 -5.62
N ASP A 206 -9.10 10.94 -4.33
CA ASP A 206 -7.89 10.28 -3.82
C ASP A 206 -8.02 8.77 -3.78
N VAL A 207 -9.19 8.25 -3.38
CA VAL A 207 -9.40 6.81 -3.36
C VAL A 207 -9.50 6.22 -4.77
N ILE A 208 -10.03 6.98 -5.75
CA ILE A 208 -10.01 6.60 -7.16
C ILE A 208 -8.56 6.46 -7.64
N ASP A 209 -7.73 7.47 -7.41
CA ASP A 209 -6.32 7.45 -7.78
C ASP A 209 -5.53 6.31 -7.11
N LEU A 210 -5.72 6.12 -5.80
CA LEU A 210 -5.05 5.04 -5.06
C LEU A 210 -5.52 3.66 -5.55
N TYR A 211 -6.82 3.51 -5.78
CA TYR A 211 -7.41 2.27 -6.27
C TYR A 211 -6.78 1.81 -7.59
N ASP A 212 -6.57 2.73 -8.53
CA ASP A 212 -5.99 2.42 -9.84
C ASP A 212 -4.51 2.03 -9.76
N ARG A 213 -3.78 2.53 -8.75
CA ARG A 213 -2.35 2.23 -8.52
C ARG A 213 -2.10 0.94 -7.76
N VAL A 214 -3.04 0.53 -6.93
CA VAL A 214 -2.86 -0.56 -5.96
C VAL A 214 -3.50 -1.85 -6.46
N PRO A 215 -2.73 -2.88 -6.86
CA PRO A 215 -3.26 -4.17 -7.27
C PRO A 215 -3.78 -4.98 -6.07
N LEU A 216 -4.53 -6.06 -6.34
CA LEU A 216 -4.83 -7.08 -5.34
C LEU A 216 -3.55 -7.66 -4.75
N ARG A 217 -3.60 -8.07 -3.49
CA ARG A 217 -2.49 -8.57 -2.67
C ARG A 217 -1.42 -7.54 -2.32
N THR A 218 -1.63 -6.26 -2.64
CA THR A 218 -0.76 -5.20 -2.13
C THR A 218 -0.70 -5.27 -0.62
N LYS A 219 0.52 -5.24 -0.09
CA LYS A 219 0.79 -5.18 1.34
C LYS A 219 0.30 -3.84 1.91
N VAL A 220 -0.41 -3.91 3.03
CA VAL A 220 -0.88 -2.75 3.77
C VAL A 220 -0.34 -2.84 5.20
N ILE A 221 0.38 -1.83 5.63
CA ILE A 221 0.90 -1.70 6.99
C ILE A 221 0.11 -0.59 7.69
N VAL A 222 -0.50 -0.90 8.83
CA VAL A 222 -1.13 0.11 9.68
C VAL A 222 -0.26 0.32 10.91
N LEU A 223 0.24 1.53 11.07
CA LEU A 223 1.13 1.89 12.17
C LEU A 223 0.36 1.91 13.49
N GLY A 224 1.01 1.42 14.54
CA GLY A 224 0.44 1.43 15.87
C GLY A 224 0.45 2.84 16.48
N THR A 225 -0.61 3.17 17.20
CA THR A 225 -0.67 4.33 18.10
C THR A 225 -0.96 3.86 19.51
N ALA A 226 -0.83 4.72 20.52
CA ALA A 226 -1.21 4.35 21.87
C ALA A 226 -2.67 3.88 21.92
N GLY A 227 -2.90 2.67 22.43
CA GLY A 227 -4.23 2.07 22.56
C GLY A 227 -4.73 1.29 21.33
N THR A 228 -3.90 1.11 20.27
CA THR A 228 -4.28 0.19 19.18
C THR A 228 -4.07 -1.27 19.60
N THR A 229 -4.96 -2.14 19.11
CA THR A 229 -4.83 -3.60 19.28
C THR A 229 -4.12 -4.19 18.06
N PRO A 230 -3.13 -5.09 18.23
CA PRO A 230 -2.54 -5.79 17.11
C PRO A 230 -3.59 -6.56 16.31
N LEU A 231 -3.50 -6.52 14.98
CA LEU A 231 -4.45 -7.22 14.11
C LEU A 231 -4.51 -8.72 14.40
N ALA A 232 -3.35 -9.31 14.73
CA ALA A 232 -3.28 -10.73 15.09
C ALA A 232 -4.21 -11.08 16.27
N ASP A 233 -4.24 -10.24 17.31
CA ASP A 233 -5.08 -10.45 18.49
C ASP A 233 -6.57 -10.31 18.17
N ILE A 234 -6.92 -9.35 17.29
CA ILE A 234 -8.30 -9.16 16.81
C ILE A 234 -8.75 -10.40 16.02
N MET A 235 -7.90 -10.90 15.12
CA MET A 235 -8.22 -12.06 14.29
C MET A 235 -8.38 -13.34 15.13
N GLU A 236 -7.60 -13.50 16.18
CA GLU A 236 -7.74 -14.60 17.13
C GLU A 236 -9.08 -14.54 17.86
N GLN A 237 -9.46 -13.38 18.38
CA GLN A 237 -10.76 -13.18 19.04
C GLN A 237 -11.94 -13.44 18.12
N GLN A 238 -11.86 -13.04 16.85
CA GLN A 238 -12.90 -13.32 15.84
C GLN A 238 -13.05 -14.82 15.58
N GLN A 239 -11.93 -15.57 15.50
CA GLN A 239 -11.97 -17.03 15.34
C GLN A 239 -12.63 -17.73 16.51
N ASP A 240 -12.42 -17.23 17.73
CA ASP A 240 -13.04 -17.83 18.94
C ASP A 240 -14.54 -17.59 19.03
N THR A 241 -15.06 -16.55 18.39
CA THR A 241 -16.51 -16.27 18.32
C THR A 241 -17.24 -17.06 17.23
N LEU A 242 -16.51 -17.69 16.28
CA LEU A 242 -17.13 -18.55 15.27
C LEU A 242 -17.67 -19.85 15.87
N PRO A 243 -18.78 -20.38 15.36
CA PRO A 243 -19.26 -21.73 15.73
C PRO A 243 -18.16 -22.77 15.49
N ILE A 244 -18.05 -23.77 16.38
CA ILE A 244 -17.00 -24.82 16.33
C ILE A 244 -16.86 -25.46 14.93
N LYS A 245 -17.96 -25.58 14.18
CA LYS A 245 -17.98 -26.11 12.80
C LYS A 245 -17.35 -25.19 11.75
N ALA A 246 -17.17 -23.90 12.03
CA ALA A 246 -16.62 -22.90 11.12
C ALA A 246 -15.18 -22.48 11.50
N ARG A 247 -14.61 -23.05 12.56
CA ARG A 247 -13.25 -22.74 12.99
C ARG A 247 -12.23 -23.43 12.06
N PRO A 248 -11.22 -22.70 11.52
CA PRO A 248 -10.15 -23.34 10.76
C PRO A 248 -9.42 -24.39 11.61
N THR A 249 -9.20 -25.55 11.04
CA THR A 249 -8.44 -26.61 11.72
C THR A 249 -6.95 -26.29 11.72
N ALA A 250 -6.18 -26.96 12.59
CA ALA A 250 -4.72 -26.82 12.59
C ALA A 250 -4.09 -27.17 11.23
N ALA A 251 -4.75 -28.01 10.42
CA ALA A 251 -4.32 -28.37 9.08
C ALA A 251 -4.50 -27.23 8.06
N ASP A 252 -5.46 -26.34 8.27
CA ASP A 252 -5.71 -25.18 7.41
C ASP A 252 -4.69 -24.06 7.68
N LYS A 253 -4.15 -23.99 8.91
CA LYS A 253 -3.12 -23.02 9.31
C LYS A 253 -1.72 -23.30 8.73
N ILE A 254 -1.48 -24.54 8.23
CA ILE A 254 -0.17 -24.97 7.67
C ILE A 254 -0.07 -24.74 6.15
N LYS A 255 -1.19 -24.41 5.48
CA LYS A 255 -1.26 -24.23 4.02
C LYS A 255 -1.34 -22.77 3.58
N GLY A 256 -1.14 -21.81 4.47
CA GLY A 256 -1.12 -20.38 4.20
C GLY A 256 0.28 -19.79 4.11
#